data_2ecbe4c4b67af1d7c80eed60285346e2
#
_entry.id   2ecbe4c4b67af1d7c80eed60285346e2
#
_cell.length_a   1.000
_cell.length_b   1.000
_cell.length_c   1.000
_cell.angle_alpha   90.00
_cell.angle_beta   90.00
_cell.angle_gamma   90.00
#
_symmetry.space_group_name_H-M   'P 1'
#
loop_
_entity.id
_entity.type
_entity.pdbx_description
1 polymer ?
#
loop_
_entity_poly.entity_id
_entity_poly.type
_entity_poly.pdbx_seq_one_letter_code
_entity_poly.pdbx_strand_id
1 'polypeptide(L)'
;VELELALLLVMMLLASVTTFHVSRRWYVPLALVWTVAFVLFGQLVGLSWTEMGLGNLLNGLLWGTACVGIISLGMAMGVAIPRLHPLFADERVVGTSGRQVALKSLVEVPLGTVALEEVVFRSVLLGLLTVSYGTAWGVAGSAFLFGLWHILPALEMHDSHSLTSQLGTGWRGKVTTVLGTILATGGAGVVFAMLVVWSGSVLAPIGLHWATNSTGSIAAWIVGRRTARSVAEPVPDDPSDPDA
;
A
#
# COMPACT_ATOMS: atom_id res chain seq x y z
N VAL A 1 2.04 -15.28 -25.43
CA VAL A 1 2.17 -15.11 -23.98
C VAL A 1 3.53 -14.52 -23.59
N GLU A 2 4.66 -15.02 -24.11
CA GLU A 2 6.00 -14.50 -23.75
C GLU A 2 6.17 -13.03 -24.15
N LEU A 3 5.71 -12.66 -25.36
CA LEU A 3 5.78 -11.28 -25.83
C LEU A 3 4.88 -10.35 -25.01
N GLU A 4 3.63 -10.78 -24.73
CA GLU A 4 2.68 -9.99 -23.93
C GLU A 4 3.20 -9.81 -22.49
N LEU A 5 3.80 -10.85 -21.90
CA LEU A 5 4.42 -10.75 -20.60
C LEU A 5 5.62 -9.79 -20.60
N ALA A 6 6.49 -9.90 -21.62
CA ALA A 6 7.63 -8.98 -21.76
C ALA A 6 7.18 -7.52 -21.91
N LEU A 7 6.16 -7.25 -22.74
CA LEU A 7 5.57 -5.92 -22.89
C LEU A 7 4.95 -5.41 -21.58
N LEU A 8 4.23 -6.26 -20.86
CA LEU A 8 3.66 -5.93 -19.56
C LEU A 8 4.75 -5.54 -18.56
N LEU A 9 5.84 -6.30 -18.47
CA LEU A 9 6.96 -6.00 -17.57
C LEU A 9 7.65 -4.67 -17.92
N VAL A 10 7.80 -4.37 -19.22
CA VAL A 10 8.32 -3.07 -19.66
C VAL A 10 7.37 -1.94 -19.26
N MET A 11 6.06 -2.10 -19.47
CA MET A 11 5.06 -1.12 -19.03
C MET A 11 5.09 -0.92 -17.51
N MET A 12 5.20 -2.00 -16.74
CA MET A 12 5.33 -1.94 -15.28
C MET A 12 6.56 -1.15 -14.85
N LEU A 13 7.72 -1.41 -15.47
CA LEU A 13 8.95 -0.67 -15.19
C LEU A 13 8.79 0.83 -15.51
N LEU A 14 8.23 1.16 -16.66
CA LEU A 14 7.97 2.55 -17.04
C LEU A 14 6.99 3.24 -16.09
N ALA A 15 5.91 2.56 -15.69
CA ALA A 15 4.95 3.07 -14.72
C ALA A 15 5.63 3.32 -13.36
N SER A 16 6.42 2.36 -12.86
CA SER A 16 7.14 2.51 -11.59
C SER A 16 8.09 3.70 -11.63
N VAL A 17 8.96 3.79 -12.63
CA VAL A 17 9.95 4.87 -12.75
C VAL A 17 9.28 6.23 -12.92
N THR A 18 8.26 6.34 -13.78
CA THR A 18 7.61 7.62 -14.05
C THR A 18 6.79 8.12 -12.88
N THR A 19 6.07 7.24 -12.18
CA THR A 19 5.29 7.63 -10.98
C THR A 19 6.18 7.94 -9.79
N PHE A 20 7.34 7.29 -9.66
CA PHE A 20 8.30 7.56 -8.62
C PHE A 20 8.95 8.94 -8.75
N HIS A 21 9.28 9.37 -9.97
CA HIS A 21 9.97 10.65 -10.22
C HIS A 21 9.04 11.85 -10.48
N VAL A 22 7.74 11.61 -10.65
CA VAL A 22 6.80 12.70 -10.96
C VAL A 22 6.55 13.59 -9.74
N SER A 23 6.35 14.89 -9.98
CA SER A 23 5.95 15.80 -8.90
C SER A 23 4.56 15.45 -8.34
N ARG A 24 4.34 15.67 -7.04
CA ARG A 24 3.13 15.29 -6.30
C ARG A 24 1.82 15.70 -6.97
N ARG A 25 1.78 16.88 -7.60
CA ARG A 25 0.58 17.39 -8.30
C ARG A 25 0.18 16.54 -9.49
N TRP A 26 1.14 15.86 -10.13
CA TRP A 26 0.93 15.03 -11.32
C TRP A 26 0.87 13.54 -11.00
N TYR A 27 1.13 13.15 -9.75
CA TYR A 27 1.16 11.74 -9.34
C TYR A 27 -0.16 11.03 -9.62
N VAL A 28 -1.29 11.54 -9.09
CA VAL A 28 -2.61 10.92 -9.31
C VAL A 28 -3.02 10.92 -10.77
N PRO A 29 -2.94 12.04 -11.53
CA PRO A 29 -3.21 12.01 -12.96
C PRO A 29 -2.39 10.98 -13.74
N LEU A 30 -1.09 10.89 -13.47
CA LEU A 30 -0.23 9.94 -14.16
C LEU A 30 -0.55 8.49 -13.78
N ALA A 31 -0.81 8.22 -12.51
CA ALA A 31 -1.21 6.90 -12.04
C ALA A 31 -2.53 6.44 -12.70
N LEU A 32 -3.51 7.34 -12.85
CA LEU A 32 -4.76 7.05 -13.55
C LEU A 32 -4.54 6.78 -15.05
N VAL A 33 -3.65 7.53 -15.71
CA VAL A 33 -3.27 7.26 -17.10
C VAL A 33 -2.67 5.86 -17.23
N TRP A 34 -1.76 5.48 -16.35
CA TRP A 34 -1.19 4.13 -16.34
C TRP A 34 -2.25 3.07 -16.03
N THR A 35 -3.15 3.32 -15.07
CA THR A 35 -4.25 2.40 -14.74
C THR A 35 -5.10 2.10 -15.97
N VAL A 36 -5.50 3.14 -16.71
CA VAL A 36 -6.26 2.97 -17.97
C VAL A 36 -5.42 2.24 -19.02
N ALA A 37 -4.14 2.59 -19.17
CA ALA A 37 -3.25 1.93 -20.14
C ALA A 37 -3.12 0.42 -19.86
N PHE A 38 -3.04 0.01 -18.58
CA PHE A 38 -2.99 -1.41 -18.21
C PHE A 38 -4.32 -2.13 -18.50
N VAL A 39 -5.48 -1.50 -18.21
CA VAL A 39 -6.78 -2.10 -18.56
C VAL A 39 -6.90 -2.30 -20.07
N LEU A 40 -6.52 -1.27 -20.85
CA LEU A 40 -6.53 -1.37 -22.31
C LEU A 40 -5.56 -2.44 -22.82
N PHE A 41 -4.37 -2.54 -22.23
CA PHE A 41 -3.41 -3.60 -22.55
C PHE A 41 -4.02 -4.99 -22.27
N GLY A 42 -4.65 -5.19 -21.10
CA GLY A 42 -5.33 -6.45 -20.77
C GLY A 42 -6.38 -6.84 -21.82
N GLN A 43 -7.19 -5.87 -22.29
CA GLN A 43 -8.16 -6.11 -23.36
C GLN A 43 -7.47 -6.42 -24.70
N LEU A 44 -6.39 -5.72 -25.04
CA LEU A 44 -5.65 -5.94 -26.29
C LEU A 44 -5.00 -7.34 -26.36
N VAL A 45 -4.56 -7.89 -25.23
CA VAL A 45 -4.00 -9.24 -25.17
C VAL A 45 -5.09 -10.33 -24.99
N GLY A 46 -6.37 -9.95 -25.06
CA GLY A 46 -7.51 -10.86 -25.10
C GLY A 46 -8.06 -11.28 -23.74
N LEU A 47 -7.66 -10.65 -22.63
CA LEU A 47 -8.27 -10.90 -21.33
C LEU A 47 -9.71 -10.37 -21.28
N SER A 48 -10.65 -11.22 -20.88
CA SER A 48 -12.01 -10.79 -20.58
C SER A 48 -12.11 -9.97 -19.29
N TRP A 49 -13.19 -9.22 -19.13
CA TRP A 49 -13.46 -8.47 -17.88
C TRP A 49 -13.49 -9.39 -16.65
N THR A 50 -13.94 -10.61 -16.79
CA THR A 50 -13.99 -11.60 -15.70
C THR A 50 -12.58 -12.09 -15.34
N GLU A 51 -11.73 -12.39 -16.31
CA GLU A 51 -10.35 -12.80 -16.10
C GLU A 51 -9.51 -11.68 -15.44
N MET A 52 -9.85 -10.43 -15.72
CA MET A 52 -9.28 -9.26 -15.05
C MET A 52 -9.92 -8.96 -13.68
N GLY A 53 -10.86 -9.77 -13.19
CA GLY A 53 -11.56 -9.50 -11.93
C GLY A 53 -12.47 -8.26 -11.95
N LEU A 54 -12.86 -7.78 -13.12
CA LEU A 54 -13.73 -6.61 -13.32
C LEU A 54 -15.19 -7.00 -13.62
N GLY A 55 -15.50 -8.30 -13.67
CA GLY A 55 -16.84 -8.82 -13.99
C GLY A 55 -17.79 -8.90 -12.78
N ASN A 56 -17.30 -9.16 -11.58
CA ASN A 56 -18.13 -9.44 -10.39
C ASN A 56 -18.05 -8.30 -9.36
N LEU A 57 -18.49 -7.11 -9.75
CA LEU A 57 -18.32 -5.90 -8.95
C LEU A 57 -19.09 -5.93 -7.63
N LEU A 58 -20.32 -6.48 -7.61
CA LEU A 58 -21.13 -6.52 -6.39
C LEU A 58 -20.48 -7.39 -5.30
N ASN A 59 -20.04 -8.58 -5.67
CA ASN A 59 -19.34 -9.47 -4.74
C ASN A 59 -18.02 -8.83 -4.25
N GLY A 60 -17.29 -8.17 -5.15
CA GLY A 60 -16.09 -7.43 -4.83
C GLY A 60 -16.33 -6.29 -3.83
N LEU A 61 -17.44 -5.54 -3.98
CA LEU A 61 -17.84 -4.50 -3.02
C LEU A 61 -18.15 -5.09 -1.65
N LEU A 62 -18.84 -6.22 -1.57
CA LEU A 62 -19.15 -6.88 -0.29
C LEU A 62 -17.87 -7.31 0.43
N TRP A 63 -16.96 -8.00 -0.27
CA TRP A 63 -15.68 -8.42 0.27
C TRP A 63 -14.80 -7.23 0.64
N GLY A 64 -14.70 -6.22 -0.24
CA GLY A 64 -13.92 -5.02 -0.01
C GLY A 64 -14.40 -4.24 1.21
N THR A 65 -15.72 -4.07 1.35
CA THR A 65 -16.31 -3.39 2.51
C THR A 65 -16.06 -4.16 3.81
N ALA A 66 -16.16 -5.49 3.79
CA ALA A 66 -15.83 -6.31 4.94
C ALA A 66 -14.34 -6.14 5.35
N CYS A 67 -13.42 -6.16 4.36
CA CYS A 67 -12.00 -5.90 4.60
C CYS A 67 -11.76 -4.51 5.20
N VAL A 68 -12.41 -3.47 4.66
CA VAL A 68 -12.32 -2.10 5.20
C VAL A 68 -12.78 -2.07 6.65
N GLY A 69 -13.90 -2.71 6.98
CA GLY A 69 -14.42 -2.76 8.34
C GLY A 69 -13.46 -3.45 9.32
N ILE A 70 -12.95 -4.62 8.95
CA ILE A 70 -12.02 -5.40 9.78
C ILE A 70 -10.72 -4.63 10.05
N ILE A 71 -10.10 -4.08 9.00
CA ILE A 71 -8.85 -3.33 9.13
C ILE A 71 -9.06 -2.05 9.93
N SER A 72 -10.13 -1.30 9.65
CA SER A 72 -10.44 -0.06 10.38
C SER A 72 -10.67 -0.32 11.86
N LEU A 73 -11.37 -1.41 12.20
CA LEU A 73 -11.59 -1.81 13.60
C LEU A 73 -10.26 -2.19 14.27
N GLY A 74 -9.43 -3.00 13.61
CA GLY A 74 -8.11 -3.38 14.12
C GLY A 74 -7.21 -2.17 14.38
N MET A 75 -7.17 -1.21 13.44
CA MET A 75 -6.41 0.03 13.60
C MET A 75 -6.96 0.92 14.72
N ALA A 76 -8.29 1.04 14.84
CA ALA A 76 -8.92 1.78 15.94
C ALA A 76 -8.58 1.18 17.32
N MET A 77 -8.61 -0.16 17.44
CA MET A 77 -8.16 -0.85 18.65
C MET A 77 -6.68 -0.61 18.93
N GLY A 78 -5.82 -0.67 17.90
CA GLY A 78 -4.39 -0.37 18.06
C GLY A 78 -4.13 1.03 18.57
N VAL A 79 -4.83 2.05 18.04
CA VAL A 79 -4.77 3.44 18.51
C VAL A 79 -5.32 3.62 19.93
N ALA A 80 -6.28 2.78 20.35
CA ALA A 80 -6.85 2.82 21.71
C ALA A 80 -5.90 2.22 22.77
N ILE A 81 -4.93 1.39 22.37
CA ILE A 81 -4.02 0.69 23.29
C ILE A 81 -2.66 1.42 23.31
N PRO A 82 -2.30 2.15 24.39
CA PRO A 82 -1.06 2.94 24.42
C PRO A 82 0.22 2.11 24.20
N ARG A 83 0.24 0.85 24.63
CA ARG A 83 1.39 -0.06 24.44
C ARG A 83 1.70 -0.34 22.95
N LEU A 84 0.72 -0.12 22.04
CA LEU A 84 0.89 -0.33 20.60
C LEU A 84 1.28 0.95 19.86
N HIS A 85 1.30 2.12 20.54
CA HIS A 85 1.64 3.39 19.91
C HIS A 85 3.01 3.40 19.18
N PRO A 86 4.07 2.74 19.69
CA PRO A 86 5.34 2.68 18.97
C PRO A 86 5.24 2.05 17.57
N LEU A 87 4.26 1.19 17.32
CA LEU A 87 4.02 0.59 16.00
C LEU A 87 3.47 1.60 14.98
N PHE A 88 2.92 2.72 15.47
CA PHE A 88 2.37 3.81 14.64
C PHE A 88 3.34 5.00 14.51
N ALA A 89 4.58 4.89 15.02
CA ALA A 89 5.57 5.95 14.89
C ALA A 89 6.03 6.08 13.43
N ASP A 90 5.54 7.12 12.73
CA ASP A 90 5.89 7.42 11.34
C ASP A 90 6.28 8.90 11.23
N GLU A 91 7.55 9.18 10.98
CA GLU A 91 8.09 10.54 10.87
C GLU A 91 7.51 11.30 9.67
N ARG A 92 7.04 10.60 8.65
CA ARG A 92 6.44 11.21 7.44
C ARG A 92 5.12 11.93 7.71
N VAL A 93 4.46 11.66 8.83
CA VAL A 93 3.21 12.32 9.23
C VAL A 93 3.42 13.41 10.27
N VAL A 94 4.64 13.56 10.80
CA VAL A 94 4.98 14.61 11.78
C VAL A 94 4.79 15.99 11.13
N GLY A 95 4.05 16.87 11.79
CA GLY A 95 3.77 18.22 11.29
C GLY A 95 2.73 18.32 10.17
N THR A 96 2.17 17.20 9.70
CA THR A 96 1.11 17.24 8.68
C THR A 96 -0.22 17.71 9.26
N SER A 97 -0.96 18.50 8.46
CA SER A 97 -2.32 18.93 8.84
C SER A 97 -3.34 17.80 8.60
N GLY A 98 -4.46 17.82 9.33
CA GLY A 98 -5.56 16.87 9.11
C GLY A 98 -6.11 16.90 7.68
N ARG A 99 -6.11 18.07 7.02
CA ARG A 99 -6.50 18.20 5.60
C ARG A 99 -5.54 17.43 4.68
N GLN A 100 -4.22 17.51 4.93
CA GLN A 100 -3.23 16.78 4.12
C GLN A 100 -3.38 15.27 4.30
N VAL A 101 -3.59 14.79 5.54
CA VAL A 101 -3.85 13.37 5.81
C VAL A 101 -5.15 12.92 5.15
N ALA A 102 -6.22 13.71 5.21
CA ALA A 102 -7.47 13.39 4.55
C ALA A 102 -7.32 13.32 3.01
N LEU A 103 -6.66 14.29 2.38
CA LEU A 103 -6.41 14.27 0.94
C LEU A 103 -5.55 13.06 0.53
N LYS A 104 -4.50 12.75 1.30
CA LYS A 104 -3.68 11.57 1.06
C LYS A 104 -4.53 10.30 1.14
N SER A 105 -5.28 10.10 2.23
CA SER A 105 -6.04 8.87 2.50
C SER A 105 -7.25 8.67 1.59
N LEU A 106 -7.90 9.75 1.15
CA LEU A 106 -9.15 9.69 0.37
C LEU A 106 -8.97 9.92 -1.13
N VAL A 107 -7.81 10.45 -1.55
CA VAL A 107 -7.56 10.78 -2.97
C VAL A 107 -6.25 10.15 -3.45
N GLU A 108 -5.10 10.51 -2.86
CA GLU A 108 -3.80 10.07 -3.36
C GLU A 108 -3.63 8.55 -3.24
N VAL A 109 -3.97 7.97 -2.09
CA VAL A 109 -3.84 6.53 -1.86
C VAL A 109 -4.80 5.74 -2.74
N PRO A 110 -6.13 5.97 -2.74
CA PRO A 110 -7.02 5.12 -3.54
C PRO A 110 -6.86 5.30 -5.04
N LEU A 111 -6.65 6.51 -5.53
CA LEU A 111 -6.60 6.79 -6.97
C LEU A 111 -5.17 6.77 -7.56
N GLY A 112 -4.16 7.10 -6.76
CA GLY A 112 -2.77 7.10 -7.20
C GLY A 112 -2.09 5.75 -7.00
N THR A 113 -2.13 5.20 -5.79
CA THR A 113 -1.40 3.99 -5.43
C THR A 113 -2.25 2.74 -5.67
N VAL A 114 -3.38 2.62 -4.96
CA VAL A 114 -4.16 1.38 -4.90
C VAL A 114 -4.77 1.02 -6.25
N ALA A 115 -5.39 2.00 -6.93
CA ALA A 115 -5.99 1.74 -8.25
C ALA A 115 -4.96 1.23 -9.26
N LEU A 116 -3.80 1.89 -9.35
CA LEU A 116 -2.72 1.48 -10.24
C LEU A 116 -2.21 0.08 -9.88
N GLU A 117 -1.83 -0.13 -8.63
CA GLU A 117 -1.20 -1.39 -8.20
C GLU A 117 -2.17 -2.57 -8.30
N GLU A 118 -3.42 -2.43 -7.87
CA GLU A 118 -4.36 -3.54 -7.95
C GLU A 118 -4.75 -3.86 -9.41
N VAL A 119 -4.86 -2.86 -10.28
CA VAL A 119 -5.09 -3.12 -11.71
C VAL A 119 -3.88 -3.79 -12.35
N VAL A 120 -2.67 -3.32 -12.10
CA VAL A 120 -1.46 -3.94 -12.65
C VAL A 120 -1.33 -5.38 -12.19
N PHE A 121 -1.34 -5.60 -10.87
CA PHE A 121 -0.98 -6.89 -10.29
C PHE A 121 -2.14 -7.86 -10.20
N ARG A 122 -3.36 -7.42 -9.89
CA ARG A 122 -4.52 -8.28 -9.60
C ARG A 122 -5.50 -8.37 -10.76
N SER A 123 -5.51 -7.40 -11.68
CA SER A 123 -6.29 -7.55 -12.90
C SER A 123 -5.44 -8.11 -14.03
N VAL A 124 -4.43 -7.38 -14.48
CA VAL A 124 -3.75 -7.72 -15.73
C VAL A 124 -2.72 -8.84 -15.55
N LEU A 125 -1.78 -8.70 -14.62
CA LEU A 125 -0.72 -9.68 -14.42
C LEU A 125 -1.26 -11.02 -13.90
N LEU A 126 -2.09 -10.98 -12.84
CA LEU A 126 -2.74 -12.19 -12.31
C LEU A 126 -3.59 -12.87 -13.36
N GLY A 127 -4.41 -12.11 -14.11
CA GLY A 127 -5.24 -12.62 -15.19
C GLY A 127 -4.42 -13.31 -16.28
N LEU A 128 -3.40 -12.61 -16.82
CA LEU A 128 -2.54 -13.13 -17.88
C LEU A 128 -1.82 -14.41 -17.45
N LEU A 129 -1.20 -14.42 -16.27
CA LEU A 129 -0.50 -15.59 -15.75
C LEU A 129 -1.46 -16.75 -15.43
N THR A 130 -2.67 -16.44 -14.92
CA THR A 130 -3.68 -17.46 -14.60
C THR A 130 -4.18 -18.15 -15.86
N VAL A 131 -4.51 -17.40 -16.90
CA VAL A 131 -4.96 -17.95 -18.19
C VAL A 131 -3.87 -18.77 -18.85
N SER A 132 -2.62 -18.34 -18.75
CA SER A 132 -1.49 -18.97 -19.45
C SER A 132 -0.90 -20.16 -18.72
N TYR A 133 -0.80 -20.12 -17.40
CA TYR A 133 -0.04 -21.08 -16.59
C TYR A 133 -0.82 -21.64 -15.40
N GLY A 134 -2.07 -21.20 -15.20
CA GLY A 134 -2.92 -21.60 -14.08
C GLY A 134 -2.80 -20.72 -12.85
N THR A 135 -3.81 -20.82 -11.96
CA THR A 135 -4.00 -19.93 -10.81
C THR A 135 -2.81 -19.90 -9.85
N ALA A 136 -2.16 -21.05 -9.61
CA ALA A 136 -1.01 -21.09 -8.70
C ALA A 136 0.15 -20.21 -9.19
N TRP A 137 0.48 -20.27 -10.48
CA TRP A 137 1.49 -19.42 -11.10
C TRP A 137 1.04 -17.95 -11.18
N GLY A 138 -0.27 -17.72 -11.42
CA GLY A 138 -0.84 -16.37 -11.37
C GLY A 138 -0.63 -15.72 -10.00
N VAL A 139 -1.00 -16.41 -8.94
CA VAL A 139 -0.83 -15.92 -7.56
C VAL A 139 0.65 -15.72 -7.21
N ALA A 140 1.50 -16.73 -7.46
CA ALA A 140 2.91 -16.67 -7.11
C ALA A 140 3.66 -15.57 -7.88
N GLY A 141 3.46 -15.50 -9.21
CA GLY A 141 4.12 -14.50 -10.06
C GLY A 141 3.67 -13.08 -9.76
N SER A 142 2.35 -12.86 -9.60
CA SER A 142 1.80 -11.56 -9.23
C SER A 142 2.32 -11.10 -7.85
N ALA A 143 2.33 -11.97 -6.85
CA ALA A 143 2.81 -11.66 -5.51
C ALA A 143 4.32 -11.39 -5.47
N PHE A 144 5.11 -12.17 -6.19
CA PHE A 144 6.55 -11.99 -6.30
C PHE A 144 6.92 -10.63 -6.94
N LEU A 145 6.31 -10.32 -8.08
CA LEU A 145 6.55 -9.05 -8.77
C LEU A 145 6.03 -7.85 -7.96
N PHE A 146 4.94 -8.03 -7.20
CA PHE A 146 4.47 -7.01 -6.25
C PHE A 146 5.49 -6.74 -5.14
N GLY A 147 6.15 -7.77 -4.62
CA GLY A 147 7.26 -7.61 -3.70
C GLY A 147 8.41 -6.80 -4.31
N LEU A 148 8.83 -7.12 -5.54
CA LEU A 148 9.89 -6.40 -6.25
C LEU A 148 9.51 -4.94 -6.57
N TRP A 149 8.25 -4.65 -6.83
CA TRP A 149 7.74 -3.29 -7.05
C TRP A 149 8.07 -2.34 -5.89
N HIS A 150 8.17 -2.88 -4.67
CA HIS A 150 8.40 -2.11 -3.46
C HIS A 150 9.89 -1.85 -3.14
N ILE A 151 10.82 -2.22 -4.04
CA ILE A 151 12.27 -1.98 -3.82
C ILE A 151 12.56 -0.47 -3.70
N LEU A 152 12.07 0.36 -4.63
CA LEU A 152 12.29 1.81 -4.60
C LEU A 152 11.68 2.46 -3.35
N PRO A 153 10.39 2.22 -3.00
CA PRO A 153 9.83 2.68 -1.74
C PRO A 153 10.57 2.21 -0.49
N ALA A 154 11.13 0.98 -0.50
CA ALA A 154 11.90 0.46 0.63
C ALA A 154 13.22 1.20 0.84
N LEU A 155 13.89 1.60 -0.24
CA LEU A 155 15.12 2.38 -0.17
C LEU A 155 14.87 3.77 0.44
N GLU A 156 13.79 4.46 0.03
CA GLU A 156 13.38 5.73 0.63
C GLU A 156 12.97 5.58 2.11
N MET A 157 12.26 4.50 2.44
CA MET A 157 11.80 4.24 3.80
C MET A 157 12.98 4.01 4.76
N HIS A 158 14.06 3.37 4.31
CA HIS A 158 15.23 3.13 5.15
C HIS A 158 15.86 4.43 5.65
N ASP A 159 15.89 5.45 4.81
CA ASP A 159 16.51 6.74 5.13
C ASP A 159 15.58 7.66 5.96
N SER A 160 14.27 7.32 6.11
CA SER A 160 13.23 8.16 6.74
C SER A 160 12.52 7.56 7.95
N HIS A 161 12.79 6.30 8.34
CA HIS A 161 12.04 5.61 9.40
C HIS A 161 12.94 5.15 10.55
N SER A 162 12.60 5.54 11.79
CA SER A 162 13.36 5.18 13.00
C SER A 162 13.41 3.66 13.28
N LEU A 163 12.37 2.92 12.91
CA LEU A 163 12.34 1.45 13.06
C LEU A 163 13.28 0.75 12.07
N THR A 164 13.41 1.26 10.86
CA THR A 164 14.30 0.67 9.84
C THR A 164 15.77 1.01 10.12
N SER A 165 16.07 2.14 10.74
CA SER A 165 17.42 2.49 11.19
C SER A 165 17.92 1.55 12.32
N GLN A 166 17.03 0.92 13.08
CA GLN A 166 17.37 -0.10 14.09
C GLN A 166 17.81 -1.43 13.46
N LEU A 167 17.46 -1.71 12.20
CA LEU A 167 17.89 -2.89 11.45
C LEU A 167 19.36 -2.84 11.02
N GLY A 168 20.08 -1.76 11.37
CA GLY A 168 21.49 -1.54 11.10
C GLY A 168 21.75 -0.35 10.18
N THR A 169 22.94 0.22 10.30
CA THR A 169 23.41 1.34 9.47
C THR A 169 24.13 0.85 8.22
N GLY A 170 24.17 1.69 7.18
CA GLY A 170 24.88 1.42 5.95
C GLY A 170 24.20 0.38 5.04
N TRP A 171 25.01 -0.26 4.17
CA TRP A 171 24.47 -1.11 3.11
C TRP A 171 23.75 -2.36 3.63
N ARG A 172 24.21 -2.95 4.74
CA ARG A 172 23.58 -4.12 5.34
C ARG A 172 22.17 -3.80 5.85
N GLY A 173 21.99 -2.66 6.52
CA GLY A 173 20.67 -2.19 6.93
C GLY A 173 19.73 -1.97 5.74
N LYS A 174 20.23 -1.32 4.66
CA LYS A 174 19.44 -1.14 3.43
C LYS A 174 19.00 -2.47 2.81
N VAL A 175 19.90 -3.42 2.69
CA VAL A 175 19.59 -4.76 2.15
C VAL A 175 18.54 -5.47 3.03
N THR A 176 18.70 -5.44 4.36
CA THR A 176 17.74 -6.05 5.29
C THR A 176 16.36 -5.40 5.15
N THR A 177 16.30 -4.07 5.08
CA THR A 177 15.03 -3.34 4.85
C THR A 177 14.38 -3.73 3.53
N VAL A 178 15.14 -3.75 2.44
CA VAL A 178 14.63 -4.13 1.11
C VAL A 178 14.12 -5.56 1.11
N LEU A 179 14.89 -6.53 1.61
CA LEU A 179 14.47 -7.93 1.65
C LEU A 179 13.25 -8.13 2.55
N GLY A 180 13.23 -7.49 3.73
CA GLY A 180 12.07 -7.51 4.62
C GLY A 180 10.81 -6.92 3.97
N THR A 181 10.96 -5.81 3.25
CA THR A 181 9.85 -5.21 2.50
C THR A 181 9.37 -6.12 1.38
N ILE A 182 10.27 -6.71 0.58
CA ILE A 182 9.90 -7.65 -0.49
C ILE A 182 9.11 -8.84 0.08
N LEU A 183 9.56 -9.42 1.18
CA LEU A 183 8.88 -10.55 1.81
C LEU A 183 7.51 -10.16 2.38
N ALA A 184 7.42 -9.02 3.07
CA ALA A 184 6.18 -8.53 3.66
C ALA A 184 5.15 -8.15 2.59
N THR A 185 5.57 -7.38 1.58
CA THR A 185 4.67 -6.95 0.49
C THR A 185 4.35 -8.09 -0.47
N GLY A 186 5.29 -9.00 -0.72
CA GLY A 186 5.02 -10.24 -1.45
C GLY A 186 4.01 -11.13 -0.73
N GLY A 187 4.14 -11.30 0.60
CA GLY A 187 3.16 -12.00 1.43
C GLY A 187 1.76 -11.35 1.38
N ALA A 188 1.70 -10.02 1.52
CA ALA A 188 0.46 -9.28 1.30
C ALA A 188 -0.08 -9.48 -0.13
N GLY A 189 0.82 -9.55 -1.12
CA GLY A 189 0.52 -9.84 -2.51
C GLY A 189 -0.21 -11.15 -2.73
N VAL A 190 0.18 -12.20 -2.00
CA VAL A 190 -0.54 -13.48 -2.00
C VAL A 190 -1.96 -13.31 -1.47
N VAL A 191 -2.14 -12.62 -0.34
CA VAL A 191 -3.46 -12.36 0.24
C VAL A 191 -4.36 -11.59 -0.73
N PHE A 192 -3.83 -10.53 -1.37
CA PHE A 192 -4.57 -9.73 -2.33
C PHE A 192 -4.97 -10.55 -3.57
N ALA A 193 -4.05 -11.37 -4.11
CA ALA A 193 -4.37 -12.26 -5.23
C ALA A 193 -5.43 -13.30 -4.87
N MET A 194 -5.36 -13.90 -3.68
CA MET A 194 -6.36 -14.84 -3.20
C MET A 194 -7.73 -14.19 -2.98
N LEU A 195 -7.78 -12.92 -2.58
CA LEU A 195 -9.05 -12.18 -2.50
C LEU A 195 -9.71 -12.05 -3.87
N VAL A 196 -8.92 -11.84 -4.96
CA VAL A 196 -9.47 -11.87 -6.32
C VAL A 196 -9.98 -13.25 -6.67
N VAL A 197 -9.20 -14.30 -6.40
CA VAL A 197 -9.59 -15.69 -6.70
C VAL A 197 -10.90 -16.08 -5.99
N TRP A 198 -11.08 -15.69 -4.73
CA TRP A 198 -12.27 -16.04 -3.94
C TRP A 198 -13.48 -15.15 -4.26
N SER A 199 -13.27 -13.86 -4.47
CA SER A 199 -14.37 -12.91 -4.72
C SER A 199 -14.74 -12.80 -6.20
N GLY A 200 -13.84 -13.18 -7.10
CA GLY A 200 -13.95 -12.93 -8.56
C GLY A 200 -13.81 -11.44 -8.89
N SER A 201 -13.25 -10.61 -7.99
CA SER A 201 -13.22 -9.16 -8.20
C SER A 201 -12.01 -8.47 -7.60
N VAL A 202 -11.40 -7.56 -8.38
CA VAL A 202 -10.32 -6.68 -7.92
C VAL A 202 -10.75 -5.68 -6.85
N LEU A 203 -12.05 -5.41 -6.70
CA LEU A 203 -12.55 -4.50 -5.66
C LEU A 203 -12.32 -5.03 -4.24
N ALA A 204 -12.22 -6.36 -4.08
CA ALA A 204 -11.93 -6.96 -2.78
C ALA A 204 -10.53 -6.58 -2.26
N PRO A 205 -9.43 -6.83 -3.00
CA PRO A 205 -8.11 -6.37 -2.58
C PRO A 205 -7.97 -4.84 -2.61
N ILE A 206 -8.66 -4.10 -3.50
CA ILE A 206 -8.70 -2.63 -3.45
C ILE A 206 -9.19 -2.16 -2.07
N GLY A 207 -10.26 -2.73 -1.55
CA GLY A 207 -10.78 -2.38 -0.23
C GLY A 207 -9.77 -2.66 0.89
N LEU A 208 -9.14 -3.85 0.88
CA LEU A 208 -8.13 -4.22 1.87
C LEU A 208 -6.90 -3.31 1.81
N HIS A 209 -6.37 -3.10 0.61
CA HIS A 209 -5.18 -2.30 0.36
C HIS A 209 -5.41 -0.83 0.74
N TRP A 210 -6.53 -0.24 0.30
CA TRP A 210 -6.91 1.11 0.69
C TRP A 210 -7.05 1.26 2.20
N ALA A 211 -7.77 0.34 2.84
CA ALA A 211 -7.94 0.37 4.29
C ALA A 211 -6.61 0.33 5.03
N THR A 212 -5.71 -0.60 4.67
CA THR A 212 -4.40 -0.74 5.32
C THR A 212 -3.57 0.54 5.22
N ASN A 213 -3.43 1.09 4.02
CA ASN A 213 -2.60 2.26 3.78
C ASN A 213 -3.20 3.53 4.38
N SER A 214 -4.51 3.73 4.21
CA SER A 214 -5.20 4.96 4.66
C SER A 214 -5.39 4.98 6.16
N THR A 215 -5.90 3.89 6.76
CA THR A 215 -6.10 3.84 8.22
C THR A 215 -4.78 3.80 8.97
N GLY A 216 -3.73 3.17 8.41
CA GLY A 216 -2.38 3.22 8.96
C GLY A 216 -1.83 4.65 9.02
N SER A 217 -1.97 5.42 7.93
CA SER A 217 -1.56 6.84 7.90
C SER A 217 -2.36 7.70 8.88
N ILE A 218 -3.68 7.46 9.01
CA ILE A 218 -4.54 8.17 9.97
C ILE A 218 -4.17 7.81 11.41
N ALA A 219 -3.94 6.52 11.69
CA ALA A 219 -3.55 6.05 13.01
C ALA A 219 -2.20 6.67 13.45
N ALA A 220 -1.20 6.68 12.57
CA ALA A 220 0.09 7.31 12.81
C ALA A 220 -0.06 8.81 13.11
N TRP A 221 -0.90 9.52 12.36
CA TRP A 221 -1.16 10.93 12.60
C TRP A 221 -1.85 11.20 13.95
N ILE A 222 -2.85 10.38 14.32
CA ILE A 222 -3.56 10.52 15.61
C ILE A 222 -2.59 10.29 16.77
N VAL A 223 -1.80 9.22 16.71
CA VAL A 223 -0.82 8.87 17.75
C VAL A 223 0.25 9.94 17.86
N GLY A 224 0.84 10.37 16.73
CA GLY A 224 1.86 11.43 16.70
C GLY A 224 1.37 12.74 17.32
N ARG A 225 0.12 13.15 17.07
CA ARG A 225 -0.46 14.35 17.72
C ARG A 225 -0.70 14.19 19.21
N ARG A 226 -1.07 12.99 19.68
CA ARG A 226 -1.24 12.72 21.12
C ARG A 226 0.10 12.82 21.83
N THR A 227 1.14 12.19 21.28
CA THR A 227 2.49 12.25 21.83
C THR A 227 3.04 13.68 21.88
N ALA A 228 2.87 14.45 20.80
CA ALA A 228 3.32 15.85 20.79
C ALA A 228 2.61 16.72 21.83
N ARG A 229 1.33 16.47 22.11
CA ARG A 229 0.59 17.20 23.16
C ARG A 229 1.08 16.84 24.57
N SER A 230 1.31 15.55 24.84
CA SER A 230 1.78 15.12 26.18
C SER A 230 3.19 15.62 26.51
N VAL A 231 4.02 15.90 25.49
CA VAL A 231 5.35 16.52 25.68
C VAL A 231 5.25 18.03 25.88
N ALA A 232 4.22 18.68 25.34
CA ALA A 232 4.01 20.13 25.43
C ALA A 232 3.26 20.57 26.69
N GLU A 233 2.62 19.66 27.45
CA GLU A 233 2.01 19.96 28.72
C GLU A 233 3.12 20.20 29.77
N PRO A 234 3.16 21.38 30.44
CA PRO A 234 4.10 21.64 31.53
C PRO A 234 3.93 20.58 32.62
N VAL A 235 5.04 20.06 33.13
CA VAL A 235 5.01 19.26 34.36
C VAL A 235 4.34 20.14 35.41
N PRO A 236 3.27 19.71 36.08
CA PRO A 236 2.70 20.47 37.18
C PRO A 236 3.80 20.79 38.20
N ASP A 237 3.91 22.05 38.61
CA ASP A 237 4.84 22.45 39.62
C ASP A 237 4.66 21.52 40.81
N ASP A 238 5.74 20.88 41.25
CA ASP A 238 5.74 20.05 42.44
C ASP A 238 5.53 20.98 43.65
N PRO A 239 4.37 20.88 44.33
CA PRO A 239 4.11 21.77 45.48
C PRO A 239 5.07 21.54 46.64
N SER A 240 5.97 20.57 46.56
CA SER A 240 7.00 20.28 47.53
C SER A 240 8.37 20.85 47.16
N ASP A 241 8.50 21.52 45.99
CA ASP A 241 9.74 22.23 45.64
C ASP A 241 9.82 23.59 46.37
N PRO A 242 10.73 23.74 47.35
CA PRO A 242 10.86 24.97 48.12
C PRO A 242 11.43 26.15 47.32
N ASP A 243 11.90 25.93 46.08
CA ASP A 243 12.49 26.95 45.20
C ASP A 243 11.57 27.29 43.98
N ALA A 244 10.26 26.90 43.99
CA ALA A 244 9.30 27.22 42.95
C ALA A 244 8.61 28.59 43.15
#